data_b8351436f2ab07d7e8ec6b62938831c7
#
_entry.id   b8351436f2ab07d7e8ec6b62938831c7
#
_cell.length_a   1.000
_cell.length_b   1.000
_cell.length_c   1.000
_cell.angle_alpha   90.00
_cell.angle_beta   90.00
_cell.angle_gamma   90.00
#
_symmetry.space_group_name_H-M   'P 1'
#
loop_
_entity.id
_entity.type
_entity.pdbx_description
1 polymer ?
#
loop_
_entity_poly.entity_id
_entity_poly.type
_entity_poly.pdbx_seq_one_letter_code
_entity_poly.pdbx_strand_id
1 'polypeptide(L)'
;MFYTMDTINEASAQAWRTRLRACMDERGLTQLGLVSALNRQYLTKYHQKDVSRWLNTGNRTTSGVIGFPKYETMSILADFFGVDVGYLTGETDERSFNLQHACDYLSLDGSAISALRKWIRKG
;
A
#
# COMPACT_ATOMS: atom_id res chain seq x y z
N MET A 1 7.83 0.55 -29.61
CA MET A 1 7.35 -0.07 -29.00
C MET A 1 7.00 0.19 -27.87
N PHE A 2 6.75 -0.36 -27.44
CA PHE A 2 6.31 -0.33 -26.24
C PHE A 2 7.24 -0.99 -25.43
N TYR A 3 7.45 -0.46 -24.30
CA TYR A 3 8.04 -1.21 -23.34
C TYR A 3 7.11 -2.27 -23.06
N THR A 4 7.63 -3.30 -22.56
CA THR A 4 6.80 -4.37 -22.21
C THR A 4 6.10 -4.01 -20.93
N MET A 5 4.89 -4.45 -20.80
CA MET A 5 4.17 -4.36 -19.53
C MET A 5 4.97 -5.00 -18.41
N ASP A 6 5.74 -6.04 -18.75
CA ASP A 6 6.57 -6.73 -17.75
C ASP A 6 7.60 -5.80 -17.11
N THR A 7 8.21 -4.88 -17.88
CA THR A 7 9.22 -3.98 -17.34
C THR A 7 8.63 -3.03 -16.32
N ILE A 8 7.47 -2.43 -16.62
CA ILE A 8 6.81 -1.53 -15.67
C ILE A 8 6.30 -2.30 -14.48
N ASN A 9 5.67 -3.44 -14.74
CA ASN A 9 5.10 -4.26 -13.67
C ASN A 9 6.18 -4.80 -12.75
N GLU A 10 7.37 -5.04 -13.29
CA GLU A 10 8.46 -5.57 -12.48
C GLU A 10 8.89 -4.59 -11.39
N ALA A 11 9.09 -3.32 -11.73
CA ALA A 11 9.49 -2.33 -10.74
C ALA A 11 8.40 -2.11 -9.70
N SER A 12 7.14 -1.99 -10.14
CA SER A 12 6.01 -1.82 -9.22
C SER A 12 5.79 -3.06 -8.36
N ALA A 13 5.96 -4.24 -8.96
CA ALA A 13 5.79 -5.49 -8.22
C ALA A 13 6.87 -5.66 -7.16
N GLN A 14 8.11 -5.26 -7.46
CA GLN A 14 9.18 -5.32 -6.49
C GLN A 14 8.91 -4.37 -5.32
N ALA A 15 8.47 -3.15 -5.62
CA ALA A 15 8.12 -2.18 -4.59
C ALA A 15 6.98 -2.73 -3.72
N TRP A 16 5.96 -3.31 -4.35
CA TRP A 16 4.82 -3.90 -3.64
C TRP A 16 5.29 -4.98 -2.68
N ARG A 17 6.07 -5.96 -3.17
CA ARG A 17 6.54 -7.06 -2.32
C ARG A 17 7.36 -6.54 -1.14
N THR A 18 8.31 -5.65 -1.42
CA THR A 18 9.21 -5.13 -0.40
C THR A 18 8.47 -4.31 0.64
N ARG A 19 7.59 -3.42 0.19
CA ARG A 19 6.89 -2.50 1.09
C ARG A 19 5.79 -3.19 1.87
N LEU A 20 5.08 -4.12 1.26
CA LEU A 20 4.06 -4.90 1.97
C LEU A 20 4.72 -5.73 3.08
N ARG A 21 5.83 -6.39 2.76
CA ARG A 21 6.56 -7.17 3.75
C ARG A 21 7.08 -6.28 4.88
N ALA A 22 7.61 -5.11 4.54
CA ALA A 22 8.10 -4.18 5.55
C ALA A 22 6.97 -3.73 6.49
N CYS A 23 5.81 -3.43 5.94
CA CYS A 23 4.65 -3.06 6.77
C CYS A 23 4.24 -4.18 7.71
N MET A 24 4.25 -5.41 7.24
CA MET A 24 3.94 -6.57 8.08
C MET A 24 4.98 -6.72 9.18
N ASP A 25 6.26 -6.62 8.82
CA ASP A 25 7.37 -6.78 9.78
C ASP A 25 7.32 -5.71 10.86
N GLU A 26 7.01 -4.48 10.50
CA GLU A 26 6.92 -3.39 11.47
C GLU A 26 5.86 -3.64 12.54
N ARG A 27 4.81 -4.38 12.19
CA ARG A 27 3.74 -4.72 13.14
C ARG A 27 3.88 -6.12 13.71
N GLY A 28 4.95 -6.82 13.35
CA GLY A 28 5.17 -8.17 13.82
C GLY A 28 4.12 -9.16 13.35
N LEU A 29 3.54 -8.94 12.17
CA LEU A 29 2.47 -9.78 11.65
C LEU A 29 3.01 -10.94 10.82
N THR A 30 2.51 -12.12 11.11
CA THR A 30 2.68 -13.28 10.24
C THR A 30 1.62 -13.23 9.16
N GLN A 31 1.73 -14.13 8.17
CA GLN A 31 0.70 -14.22 7.13
C GLN A 31 -0.67 -14.54 7.73
N LEU A 32 -0.72 -15.50 8.67
CA LEU A 32 -1.98 -15.84 9.35
C LEU A 32 -2.48 -14.69 10.22
N GLY A 33 -1.58 -13.98 10.87
CA GLY A 33 -1.94 -12.81 11.67
C GLY A 33 -2.58 -11.72 10.84
N LEU A 34 -2.02 -11.46 9.66
CA LEU A 34 -2.57 -10.48 8.74
C LEU A 34 -3.96 -10.90 8.27
N VAL A 35 -4.12 -12.17 7.89
CA VAL A 35 -5.42 -12.70 7.47
C VAL A 35 -6.46 -12.48 8.55
N SER A 36 -6.14 -12.86 9.79
CA SER A 36 -7.08 -12.72 10.90
C SER A 36 -7.48 -11.28 11.13
N ALA A 37 -6.51 -10.37 11.10
CA ALA A 37 -6.77 -8.96 11.32
C ALA A 37 -7.64 -8.35 10.23
N LEU A 38 -7.33 -8.66 8.98
CA LEU A 38 -8.10 -8.14 7.84
C LEU A 38 -9.53 -8.66 7.85
N ASN A 39 -9.69 -9.96 8.06
CA ASN A 39 -11.03 -10.56 8.04
C ASN A 39 -11.91 -10.03 9.15
N ARG A 40 -11.31 -9.73 10.30
CA ARG A 40 -12.05 -9.16 11.42
C ARG A 40 -12.42 -7.71 11.18
N GLN A 41 -11.47 -6.93 10.67
CA GLN A 41 -11.66 -5.48 10.53
C GLN A 41 -12.52 -5.11 9.33
N TYR A 42 -12.34 -5.84 8.22
CA TYR A 42 -13.01 -5.50 6.95
C TYR A 42 -14.07 -6.51 6.55
N LEU A 43 -14.32 -7.50 7.39
CA LEU A 43 -15.32 -8.55 7.11
C LEU A 43 -15.05 -9.28 5.79
N THR A 44 -13.78 -9.49 5.52
CA THR A 44 -13.34 -10.21 4.31
C THR A 44 -13.18 -11.69 4.64
N LYS A 45 -12.88 -12.48 3.61
CA LYS A 45 -12.70 -13.93 3.72
C LYS A 45 -11.39 -14.38 3.09
N TYR A 46 -10.33 -13.66 3.39
CA TYR A 46 -9.00 -14.01 2.89
C TYR A 46 -8.46 -15.27 3.56
N HIS A 47 -7.52 -15.91 2.89
CA HIS A 47 -6.81 -17.08 3.39
C HIS A 47 -5.32 -16.82 3.36
N GLN A 48 -4.55 -17.66 4.06
CA GLN A 48 -3.10 -17.51 4.06
C GLN A 48 -2.52 -17.55 2.65
N LYS A 49 -3.07 -18.39 1.77
CA LYS A 49 -2.60 -18.49 0.40
C LYS A 49 -2.76 -17.17 -0.36
N ASP A 50 -3.75 -16.37 0.00
CA ASP A 50 -3.92 -15.06 -0.62
C ASP A 50 -2.78 -14.13 -0.25
N VAL A 51 -2.42 -14.09 1.03
CA VAL A 51 -1.29 -13.26 1.50
C VAL A 51 0.01 -13.73 0.86
N SER A 52 0.22 -15.05 0.82
CA SER A 52 1.41 -15.60 0.17
C SER A 52 1.48 -15.16 -1.30
N ARG A 53 0.34 -15.17 -1.98
CA ARG A 53 0.26 -14.72 -3.36
C ARG A 53 0.59 -13.21 -3.48
N TRP A 54 0.05 -12.39 -2.60
CA TRP A 54 0.36 -10.94 -2.60
C TRP A 54 1.85 -10.67 -2.42
N LEU A 55 2.48 -11.42 -1.52
CA LEU A 55 3.91 -11.28 -1.24
C LEU A 55 4.80 -11.82 -2.37
N ASN A 56 4.21 -12.50 -3.34
CA ASN A 56 4.90 -13.01 -4.50
C ASN A 56 4.44 -12.35 -5.81
N THR A 57 3.73 -11.25 -5.72
CA THR A 57 3.30 -10.48 -6.89
C THR A 57 4.50 -10.19 -7.80
N GLY A 58 4.35 -10.46 -9.08
CA GLY A 58 5.40 -10.24 -10.06
C GLY A 58 6.35 -11.41 -10.24
N ASN A 59 6.32 -12.40 -9.35
CA ASN A 59 7.17 -13.56 -9.48
C ASN A 59 6.62 -14.53 -10.53
N ARG A 60 7.51 -15.23 -11.19
CA ARG A 60 7.11 -16.19 -12.21
C ARG A 60 6.78 -17.53 -11.59
N THR A 61 5.74 -18.16 -12.14
CA THR A 61 5.37 -19.54 -11.79
C THR A 61 5.23 -20.34 -13.08
N THR A 62 4.96 -21.63 -12.95
CA THR A 62 4.74 -22.49 -14.12
C THR A 62 3.53 -22.03 -14.93
N SER A 63 2.57 -21.37 -14.32
CA SER A 63 1.37 -20.89 -15.02
C SER A 63 1.44 -19.42 -15.40
N GLY A 64 2.59 -18.78 -15.21
CA GLY A 64 2.77 -17.39 -15.60
C GLY A 64 3.20 -16.52 -14.45
N VAL A 65 3.03 -15.22 -14.61
CA VAL A 65 3.43 -14.23 -13.60
C VAL A 65 2.27 -13.99 -12.64
N ILE A 66 2.57 -13.93 -11.35
CA ILE A 66 1.56 -13.62 -10.35
C ILE A 66 1.24 -12.13 -10.45
N GLY A 67 -0.03 -11.82 -10.73
CA GLY A 67 -0.48 -10.44 -10.87
C GLY A 67 -0.69 -9.75 -9.55
N PHE A 68 -0.95 -8.45 -9.63
CA PHE A 68 -1.33 -7.68 -8.45
C PHE A 68 -2.69 -8.13 -7.93
N PRO A 69 -2.95 -7.95 -6.63
CA PRO A 69 -4.30 -8.13 -6.11
C PRO A 69 -5.25 -7.14 -6.76
N LYS A 70 -6.53 -7.37 -6.63
CA LYS A 70 -7.54 -6.41 -7.10
C LYS A 70 -7.35 -5.08 -6.38
N TYR A 71 -7.76 -4.00 -7.03
CA TYR A 71 -7.65 -2.68 -6.44
C TYR A 71 -8.32 -2.61 -5.07
N GLU A 72 -9.47 -3.24 -4.92
CA GLU A 72 -10.16 -3.30 -3.63
C GLU A 72 -9.28 -3.89 -2.54
N THR A 73 -8.59 -4.99 -2.84
CA THR A 73 -7.66 -5.61 -1.88
C THR A 73 -6.48 -4.70 -1.59
N MET A 74 -5.93 -4.05 -2.61
CA MET A 74 -4.83 -3.12 -2.41
C MET A 74 -5.24 -1.96 -1.52
N SER A 75 -6.47 -1.45 -1.71
CA SER A 75 -7.01 -0.36 -0.90
C SER A 75 -7.20 -0.77 0.55
N ILE A 76 -7.67 -1.99 0.78
CA ILE A 76 -7.83 -2.53 2.13
C ILE A 76 -6.48 -2.64 2.82
N LEU A 77 -5.48 -3.17 2.13
CA LEU A 77 -4.14 -3.29 2.70
C LEU A 77 -3.54 -1.93 3.00
N ALA A 78 -3.72 -0.96 2.11
CA ALA A 78 -3.23 0.39 2.31
C ALA A 78 -3.89 1.02 3.54
N ASP A 79 -5.22 0.90 3.64
CA ASP A 79 -5.96 1.43 4.77
C ASP A 79 -5.52 0.77 6.07
N PHE A 80 -5.37 -0.55 6.07
CA PHE A 80 -4.97 -1.30 7.25
C PHE A 80 -3.59 -0.84 7.77
N PHE A 81 -2.64 -0.65 6.85
CA PHE A 81 -1.28 -0.25 7.23
C PHE A 81 -1.11 1.27 7.33
N GLY A 82 -2.16 2.05 7.03
CA GLY A 82 -2.08 3.50 7.13
C GLY A 82 -1.18 4.13 6.08
N VAL A 83 -1.10 3.55 4.91
CA VAL A 83 -0.29 4.05 3.79
C VAL A 83 -1.18 4.24 2.57
N ASP A 84 -0.66 4.93 1.56
CA ASP A 84 -1.38 5.07 0.29
C ASP A 84 -1.07 3.88 -0.62
N VAL A 85 -2.01 3.54 -1.48
CA VAL A 85 -1.79 2.50 -2.48
C VAL A 85 -0.56 2.84 -3.34
N GLY A 86 -0.41 4.12 -3.70
CA GLY A 86 0.74 4.57 -4.48
C GLY A 86 2.07 4.32 -3.79
N TYR A 87 2.11 4.37 -2.46
CA TYR A 87 3.33 3.99 -1.74
C TYR A 87 3.63 2.51 -1.93
N LEU A 88 2.62 1.66 -1.78
CA LEU A 88 2.81 0.22 -1.92
C LEU A 88 3.24 -0.18 -3.34
N THR A 89 2.75 0.53 -4.35
CA THR A 89 3.09 0.23 -5.75
C THR A 89 4.33 0.95 -6.25
N GLY A 90 4.95 1.77 -5.40
CA GLY A 90 6.18 2.46 -5.77
C GLY A 90 6.00 3.75 -6.55
N GLU A 91 4.77 4.22 -6.71
CA GLU A 91 4.53 5.49 -7.39
C GLU A 91 5.06 6.68 -6.60
N THR A 92 5.11 6.54 -5.28
CA THR A 92 5.64 7.57 -4.40
C THR A 92 6.46 6.92 -3.30
N ASP A 93 7.42 7.65 -2.76
CA ASP A 93 8.21 7.21 -1.61
C ASP A 93 7.59 7.66 -0.29
N GLU A 94 6.55 8.48 -0.35
CA GLU A 94 5.86 8.92 0.85
C GLU A 94 4.80 7.90 1.24
N ARG A 95 4.83 7.46 2.51
CA ARG A 95 3.89 6.45 2.99
C ARG A 95 2.45 6.88 2.87
N SER A 96 2.17 8.14 3.18
CA SER A 96 0.82 8.67 3.02
C SER A 96 0.91 10.17 2.79
N PHE A 97 -0.05 10.68 2.03
CA PHE A 97 -0.20 12.10 1.89
C PHE A 97 -0.74 12.64 3.21
N ASN A 98 -0.10 13.67 3.74
CA ASN A 98 -0.61 14.31 4.94
C ASN A 98 -0.41 15.82 4.84
N LEU A 99 -1.05 16.54 5.75
CA LEU A 99 -1.06 17.99 5.72
C LEU A 99 0.34 18.57 5.90
N GLN A 100 1.16 17.92 6.72
CA GLN A 100 2.53 18.39 6.95
C GLN A 100 3.36 18.35 5.67
N HIS A 101 3.28 17.23 4.93
CA HIS A 101 3.99 17.10 3.67
C HIS A 101 3.51 18.13 2.65
N ALA A 102 2.20 18.36 2.58
CA ALA A 102 1.66 19.36 1.69
C ALA A 102 2.16 20.76 2.03
N CYS A 103 2.19 21.07 3.32
CA CYS A 103 2.66 22.39 3.78
C CYS A 103 4.15 22.59 3.51
N ASP A 104 4.96 21.57 3.76
CA ASP A 104 6.38 21.62 3.48
C ASP A 104 6.64 21.82 1.99
N TYR A 105 5.93 21.07 1.16
CA TYR A 105 6.05 21.14 -0.28
C TYR A 105 5.66 22.54 -0.82
N LEU A 106 4.61 23.11 -0.23
CA LEU A 106 4.10 24.40 -0.65
C LEU A 106 4.73 25.58 0.12
N SER A 107 5.65 25.29 1.02
CA SER A 107 6.33 26.28 1.84
C SER A 107 5.38 27.11 2.71
N LEU A 108 4.35 26.46 3.27
CA LEU A 108 3.40 27.11 4.16
C LEU A 108 3.93 27.18 5.57
N ASP A 109 3.55 28.22 6.31
CA ASP A 109 3.98 28.39 7.70
C ASP A 109 3.06 27.63 8.68
N GLY A 110 3.43 27.65 9.97
CA GLY A 110 2.66 26.95 10.99
C GLY A 110 1.26 27.45 11.18
N SER A 111 1.02 28.74 10.99
CA SER A 111 -0.32 29.33 11.07
C SER A 111 -1.24 28.77 9.99
N ALA A 112 -0.71 28.66 8.78
CA ALA A 112 -1.45 28.09 7.66
C ALA A 112 -1.78 26.63 7.93
N ILE A 113 -0.86 25.88 8.51
CA ILE A 113 -1.09 24.49 8.86
C ILE A 113 -2.24 24.36 9.85
N SER A 114 -2.24 25.18 10.89
CA SER A 114 -3.30 25.15 11.90
C SER A 114 -4.66 25.48 11.31
N ALA A 115 -4.72 26.47 10.45
CA ALA A 115 -5.96 26.87 9.80
C ALA A 115 -6.51 25.76 8.91
N LEU A 116 -5.64 25.11 8.14
CA LEU A 116 -6.05 24.01 7.28
C LEU A 116 -6.56 22.81 8.07
N ARG A 117 -5.90 22.52 9.19
CA ARG A 117 -6.34 21.41 10.05
C ARG A 117 -7.73 21.65 10.61
N LYS A 118 -8.01 22.88 11.04
CA LYS A 118 -9.34 23.22 11.53
C LYS A 118 -10.38 23.07 10.44
N TRP A 119 -10.07 23.52 9.25
CA TRP A 119 -10.98 23.46 8.12
C TRP A 119 -11.30 22.02 7.76
N ILE A 120 -10.26 21.16 7.69
CA ILE A 120 -10.43 19.75 7.36
C ILE A 120 -11.27 19.02 8.40
N ARG A 121 -11.08 19.33 9.68
CA ARG A 121 -11.86 18.67 10.75
C ARG A 121 -13.35 18.97 10.66
N LYS A 122 -13.71 20.14 10.18
CA LYS A 122 -15.12 20.51 10.03
C LYS A 122 -15.76 19.87 8.82
N GLY A 123 -14.97 19.53 7.85
CA GLY A 123 -15.45 18.86 6.66
C GLY A 123 -15.57 17.39 6.87
#